data_8d6a2a99cf653763dfe423347513103d
#
_entry.id   8d6a2a99cf653763dfe423347513103d
#
_cell.length_a   1.000
_cell.length_b   1.000
_cell.length_c   1.000
_cell.angle_alpha   90.00
_cell.angle_beta   90.00
_cell.angle_gamma   90.00
#
_symmetry.space_group_name_H-M   'P 1'
#
loop_
_entity.id
_entity.type
_entity.pdbx_description
1 polymer ?
#
loop_
_entity_poly.entity_id
_entity_poly.type
_entity_poly.pdbx_seq_one_letter_code
_entity_poly.pdbx_strand_id
1 'polypeptide(L)'
;MLTKFTDLARKLPSPVYKVAAQAFIDLNFPRHIFIETTAACNLTCEYCPREKRNDHMDFQMFKEIINECSQYGARSFSLHLFGEPLLYPKIMEAISYIKAKNKRHTILLTTNGTVLNKFARRLLESRVDRIIWSWRRLPTEFSSETMEVLKRIGMVRILIEETPKEEFERWSKFPRVEVKHLHNYGGQIDTTKWGLESSNGDRYPCYHLWLAPAIRWNGDVTICCNDPKGSERVGSYGKDGFSIGTYWTGNHLARLRTSHMNNEVKGLCVGCNSYKAYPDIFFNFQKKDGHK
;
A
#
# COMPACT_ATOMS: atom_id res chain seq x y z
N MET A 1 -9.72 8.19 18.43
CA MET A 1 -10.12 7.03 19.26
C MET A 1 -9.49 5.73 18.72
N LEU A 2 -9.43 5.49 17.42
CA LEU A 2 -8.82 4.30 16.80
C LEU A 2 -7.31 4.19 16.99
N THR A 3 -6.54 5.28 16.93
CA THR A 3 -5.09 5.27 17.24
C THR A 3 -4.80 4.80 18.66
N LYS A 4 -5.61 5.21 19.64
CA LYS A 4 -5.49 4.71 21.02
C LYS A 4 -5.84 3.22 21.13
N PHE A 5 -6.77 2.74 20.32
CA PHE A 5 -7.15 1.33 20.30
C PHE A 5 -6.05 0.44 19.68
N THR A 6 -5.39 0.90 18.63
CA THR A 6 -4.27 0.18 18.02
C THR A 6 -3.04 0.13 18.92
N ASP A 7 -2.73 1.22 19.63
CA ASP A 7 -1.66 1.23 20.63
C ASP A 7 -1.99 0.36 21.84
N LEU A 8 -3.26 0.31 22.24
CA LEU A 8 -3.74 -0.58 23.28
C LEU A 8 -3.71 -2.04 22.79
N ALA A 9 -4.15 -2.30 21.56
CA ALA A 9 -4.14 -3.65 20.97
C ALA A 9 -2.72 -4.23 20.88
N ARG A 10 -1.70 -3.39 20.59
CA ARG A 10 -0.28 -3.80 20.60
C ARG A 10 0.22 -4.22 21.98
N LYS A 11 -0.36 -3.67 23.04
CA LYS A 11 -0.01 -4.01 24.43
C LYS A 11 -0.79 -5.19 24.97
N LEU A 12 -1.79 -5.68 24.24
CA LEU A 12 -2.58 -6.83 24.63
C LEU A 12 -1.80 -8.13 24.45
N PRO A 13 -1.99 -9.13 25.32
CA PRO A 13 -1.46 -10.47 25.13
C PRO A 13 -1.87 -11.02 23.75
N SER A 14 -0.99 -11.79 23.11
CA SER A 14 -1.20 -12.35 21.77
C SER A 14 -2.61 -12.92 21.49
N PRO A 15 -3.26 -13.66 22.43
CA PRO A 15 -4.63 -14.15 22.22
C PRO A 15 -5.68 -13.05 22.07
N VAL A 16 -5.59 -11.99 22.88
CA VAL A 16 -6.56 -10.87 22.87
C VAL A 16 -6.39 -10.02 21.62
N TYR A 17 -5.14 -9.82 21.19
CA TYR A 17 -4.84 -9.16 19.93
C TYR A 17 -5.42 -9.93 18.72
N LYS A 18 -5.32 -11.29 18.73
CA LYS A 18 -5.89 -12.15 17.69
C LYS A 18 -7.41 -11.94 17.56
N VAL A 19 -8.12 -11.90 18.67
CA VAL A 19 -9.58 -11.67 18.69
C VAL A 19 -9.94 -10.25 18.22
N ALA A 20 -9.21 -9.24 18.70
CA ALA A 20 -9.44 -7.86 18.28
C ALA A 20 -9.16 -7.65 16.78
N ALA A 21 -8.11 -8.27 16.24
CA ALA A 21 -7.81 -8.24 14.82
C ALA A 21 -8.91 -8.90 13.98
N GLN A 22 -9.46 -10.01 14.41
CA GLN A 22 -10.53 -10.74 13.71
C GLN A 22 -11.79 -9.87 13.54
N ALA A 23 -12.14 -9.02 14.49
CA ALA A 23 -13.32 -8.16 14.42
C ALA A 23 -13.28 -7.14 13.27
N PHE A 24 -12.10 -6.83 12.71
CA PHE A 24 -11.92 -5.86 11.62
C PHE A 24 -11.66 -6.50 10.26
N ILE A 25 -11.64 -7.82 10.17
CA ILE A 25 -11.28 -8.59 9.00
C ILE A 25 -12.54 -9.00 8.23
N ASP A 26 -12.52 -8.80 6.92
CA ASP A 26 -13.48 -9.41 6.02
C ASP A 26 -12.86 -10.71 5.45
N LEU A 27 -13.29 -11.85 5.96
CA LEU A 27 -12.78 -13.14 5.52
C LEU A 27 -13.33 -13.59 4.16
N ASN A 28 -14.40 -12.94 3.67
CA ASN A 28 -15.02 -13.28 2.40
C ASN A 28 -14.28 -12.66 1.23
N PHE A 29 -13.77 -11.42 1.40
CA PHE A 29 -13.05 -10.70 0.35
C PHE A 29 -12.17 -9.59 0.95
N PRO A 30 -10.98 -9.27 0.37
CA PRO A 30 -10.11 -8.24 0.94
C PRO A 30 -10.76 -6.87 0.94
N ARG A 31 -10.59 -6.13 2.03
CA ARG A 31 -11.10 -4.74 2.13
C ARG A 31 -10.23 -3.75 1.39
N HIS A 32 -8.96 -4.06 1.24
CA HIS A 32 -7.98 -3.23 0.54
C HIS A 32 -7.23 -4.07 -0.49
N ILE A 33 -6.97 -3.52 -1.66
CA ILE A 33 -6.26 -4.19 -2.75
C ILE A 33 -5.15 -3.25 -3.26
N PHE A 34 -3.92 -3.76 -3.27
CA PHE A 34 -2.83 -3.10 -3.98
C PHE A 34 -2.84 -3.53 -5.43
N ILE A 35 -2.80 -2.57 -6.35
CA ILE A 35 -2.74 -2.81 -7.79
C ILE A 35 -1.56 -2.02 -8.35
N GLU A 36 -0.54 -2.73 -8.80
CA GLU A 36 0.57 -2.13 -9.53
C GLU A 36 0.13 -1.83 -10.95
N THR A 37 -0.37 -0.63 -11.18
CA THR A 37 -0.80 -0.21 -12.52
C THR A 37 0.35 -0.10 -13.51
N THR A 38 1.56 0.11 -13.00
CA THR A 38 2.79 0.18 -13.81
C THR A 38 4.01 -0.21 -12.99
N ALA A 39 4.96 -0.90 -13.64
CA ALA A 39 6.31 -1.12 -13.13
C ALA A 39 7.28 0.02 -13.50
N ALA A 40 6.88 0.93 -14.40
CA ALA A 40 7.68 2.07 -14.80
C ALA A 40 7.86 3.05 -13.65
N CYS A 41 9.09 3.52 -13.46
CA CYS A 41 9.40 4.61 -12.53
C CYS A 41 10.58 5.41 -13.09
N ASN A 42 10.50 6.72 -13.01
CA ASN A 42 11.54 7.63 -13.47
C ASN A 42 12.64 7.91 -12.42
N LEU A 43 12.59 7.22 -11.27
CA LEU A 43 13.65 7.27 -10.25
C LEU A 43 14.32 5.91 -10.08
N THR A 44 15.56 5.95 -9.58
CA THR A 44 16.40 4.79 -9.26
C THR A 44 16.85 4.87 -7.80
N CYS A 45 15.89 4.94 -6.87
CA CYS A 45 16.20 5.00 -5.44
C CYS A 45 16.99 3.78 -5.01
N GLU A 46 18.06 4.00 -4.25
CA GLU A 46 18.98 2.95 -3.81
C GLU A 46 18.30 1.86 -2.97
N TYR A 47 17.34 2.26 -2.16
CA TYR A 47 16.55 1.36 -1.30
C TYR A 47 15.32 0.76 -1.99
N CYS A 48 15.13 0.96 -3.29
CA CYS A 48 14.00 0.39 -4.02
C CYS A 48 14.40 -0.91 -4.70
N PRO A 49 13.81 -2.05 -4.31
CA PRO A 49 14.19 -3.36 -4.84
C PRO A 49 13.55 -3.68 -6.20
N ARG A 50 12.88 -2.70 -6.82
CA ARG A 50 12.19 -2.93 -8.08
C ARG A 50 13.15 -3.32 -9.21
N GLU A 51 12.72 -4.19 -10.08
CA GLU A 51 13.35 -4.38 -11.39
C GLU A 51 13.12 -3.13 -12.25
N LYS A 52 14.16 -2.69 -12.99
CA LYS A 52 14.03 -1.56 -13.94
C LYS A 52 13.24 -2.01 -15.15
N ARG A 53 11.96 -1.69 -15.19
CA ARG A 53 11.01 -2.06 -16.24
C ARG A 53 10.13 -0.87 -16.60
N ASN A 54 9.57 -0.90 -17.82
CA ASN A 54 8.64 0.10 -18.31
C ASN A 54 7.27 -0.50 -18.68
N ASP A 55 6.96 -1.65 -18.09
CA ASP A 55 5.72 -2.36 -18.36
C ASP A 55 4.54 -1.73 -17.63
N HIS A 56 3.36 -1.86 -18.22
CA HIS A 56 2.10 -1.36 -17.69
C HIS A 56 1.08 -2.49 -17.60
N MET A 57 0.17 -2.39 -16.64
CA MET A 57 -0.97 -3.29 -16.56
C MET A 57 -1.89 -3.08 -17.77
N ASP A 58 -2.33 -4.17 -18.36
CA ASP A 58 -3.39 -4.14 -19.37
C ASP A 58 -4.66 -3.53 -18.78
N PHE A 59 -5.27 -2.58 -19.49
CA PHE A 59 -6.42 -1.86 -18.96
C PHE A 59 -7.69 -2.71 -18.90
N GLN A 60 -7.80 -3.74 -19.75
CA GLN A 60 -8.92 -4.67 -19.68
C GLN A 60 -8.81 -5.56 -18.43
N MET A 61 -7.61 -6.09 -18.15
CA MET A 61 -7.33 -6.81 -16.90
C MET A 61 -7.62 -5.93 -15.68
N PHE A 62 -7.20 -4.67 -15.69
CA PHE A 62 -7.52 -3.72 -14.62
C PHE A 62 -9.03 -3.61 -14.40
N LYS A 63 -9.82 -3.46 -15.47
CA LYS A 63 -11.28 -3.37 -15.37
C LYS A 63 -11.92 -4.65 -14.81
N GLU A 64 -11.42 -5.81 -15.18
CA GLU A 64 -11.89 -7.10 -14.66
C GLU A 64 -11.63 -7.23 -13.15
N ILE A 65 -10.43 -6.85 -12.69
CA ILE A 65 -10.09 -6.79 -11.27
C ILE A 65 -11.08 -5.88 -10.51
N ILE A 66 -11.33 -4.68 -11.01
CA ILE A 66 -12.25 -3.73 -10.35
C ILE A 66 -13.69 -4.26 -10.38
N ASN A 67 -14.12 -4.92 -11.47
CA ASN A 67 -15.43 -5.53 -11.56
C ASN A 67 -15.62 -6.62 -10.51
N GLU A 68 -14.67 -7.53 -10.36
CA GLU A 68 -14.71 -8.55 -9.31
C GLU A 68 -14.80 -7.90 -7.93
N CYS A 69 -13.91 -6.97 -7.60
CA CYS A 69 -13.90 -6.30 -6.31
C CYS A 69 -15.23 -5.60 -6.00
N SER A 70 -15.87 -5.02 -7.00
CA SER A 70 -17.12 -4.25 -6.85
C SER A 70 -18.33 -5.11 -6.49
N GLN A 71 -18.29 -6.41 -6.77
CA GLN A 71 -19.32 -7.36 -6.38
C GLN A 71 -19.43 -7.51 -4.85
N TYR A 72 -18.39 -7.23 -4.13
CA TYR A 72 -18.30 -7.35 -2.67
C TYR A 72 -18.56 -6.01 -1.94
N GLY A 73 -19.10 -5.00 -2.63
CA GLY A 73 -19.39 -3.68 -2.07
C GLY A 73 -18.18 -2.71 -2.11
N ALA A 74 -18.19 -1.72 -1.24
CA ALA A 74 -17.13 -0.70 -1.23
C ALA A 74 -15.77 -1.28 -0.81
N ARG A 75 -14.72 -1.00 -1.59
CA ARG A 75 -13.34 -1.44 -1.36
C ARG A 75 -12.38 -0.27 -1.49
N SER A 76 -11.20 -0.43 -0.91
CA SER A 76 -10.10 0.52 -1.00
C SER A 76 -9.04 0.01 -1.97
N PHE A 77 -8.52 0.88 -2.81
CA PHE A 77 -7.52 0.55 -3.82
C PHE A 77 -6.29 1.44 -3.67
N SER A 78 -5.12 0.83 -3.55
CA SER A 78 -3.84 1.50 -3.73
C SER A 78 -3.33 1.23 -5.14
N LEU A 79 -3.32 2.25 -6.01
CA LEU A 79 -2.90 2.12 -7.40
C LEU A 79 -1.39 2.29 -7.56
N HIS A 80 -0.64 1.69 -6.66
CA HIS A 80 0.83 1.73 -6.64
C HIS A 80 1.40 0.50 -5.94
N LEU A 81 2.60 0.10 -6.34
CA LEU A 81 3.52 -0.77 -5.59
C LEU A 81 4.93 -0.22 -5.70
N PHE A 82 5.67 -0.61 -6.75
CA PHE A 82 7.06 -0.22 -6.95
C PHE A 82 7.28 0.76 -8.11
N GLY A 83 6.34 0.84 -9.05
CA GLY A 83 6.34 1.85 -10.10
C GLY A 83 5.84 3.22 -9.63
N GLU A 84 6.01 4.24 -10.48
CA GLU A 84 5.41 5.56 -10.29
C GLU A 84 4.02 5.58 -10.94
N PRO A 85 2.91 5.61 -10.19
CA PRO A 85 1.56 5.47 -10.75
C PRO A 85 1.19 6.56 -11.75
N LEU A 86 1.75 7.77 -11.61
CA LEU A 86 1.48 8.87 -12.55
C LEU A 86 2.18 8.69 -13.92
N LEU A 87 3.01 7.66 -14.08
CA LEU A 87 3.54 7.24 -15.38
C LEU A 87 2.65 6.22 -16.09
N TYR A 88 1.62 5.70 -15.42
CA TYR A 88 0.66 4.82 -16.09
C TYR A 88 -0.21 5.63 -17.06
N PRO A 89 -0.18 5.33 -18.39
CA PRO A 89 -0.89 6.14 -19.37
C PRO A 89 -2.39 6.25 -19.14
N LYS A 90 -2.98 5.24 -18.48
CA LYS A 90 -4.42 5.13 -18.21
C LYS A 90 -4.81 5.49 -16.76
N ILE A 91 -3.92 6.20 -16.02
CA ILE A 91 -4.17 6.42 -14.58
C ILE A 91 -5.48 7.19 -14.31
N MET A 92 -5.79 8.20 -15.11
CA MET A 92 -7.00 9.01 -14.90
C MET A 92 -8.26 8.24 -15.29
N GLU A 93 -8.19 7.44 -16.36
CA GLU A 93 -9.27 6.52 -16.73
C GLU A 93 -9.50 5.43 -15.66
N ALA A 94 -8.42 4.92 -15.07
CA ALA A 94 -8.48 3.95 -13.97
C ALA A 94 -9.20 4.52 -12.75
N ILE A 95 -8.84 5.75 -12.33
CA ILE A 95 -9.52 6.46 -11.23
C ILE A 95 -11.01 6.63 -11.53
N SER A 96 -11.34 7.10 -12.74
CA SER A 96 -12.72 7.31 -13.16
C SER A 96 -13.52 6.00 -13.19
N TYR A 97 -12.90 4.92 -13.69
CA TYR A 97 -13.53 3.61 -13.77
C TYR A 97 -13.88 3.04 -12.38
N ILE A 98 -12.96 3.11 -11.42
CA ILE A 98 -13.21 2.69 -10.04
C ILE A 98 -14.43 3.42 -9.46
N LYS A 99 -14.46 4.75 -9.58
CA LYS A 99 -15.55 5.56 -9.03
C LYS A 99 -16.88 5.37 -9.76
N ALA A 100 -16.85 5.04 -11.06
CA ALA A 100 -18.05 4.69 -11.82
C ALA A 100 -18.67 3.36 -11.34
N LYS A 101 -17.85 2.39 -10.95
CA LYS A 101 -18.35 1.11 -10.41
C LYS A 101 -18.99 1.25 -9.03
N ASN A 102 -18.37 2.01 -8.15
CA ASN A 102 -18.95 2.33 -6.85
C ASN A 102 -18.37 3.64 -6.31
N LYS A 103 -19.22 4.65 -6.13
CA LYS A 103 -18.79 5.97 -5.61
C LYS A 103 -18.16 5.91 -4.23
N ARG A 104 -18.44 4.87 -3.43
CA ARG A 104 -17.87 4.63 -2.10
C ARG A 104 -16.53 3.89 -2.12
N HIS A 105 -16.05 3.44 -3.27
CA HIS A 105 -14.67 2.97 -3.38
C HIS A 105 -13.71 4.08 -3.01
N THR A 106 -12.64 3.74 -2.27
CA THR A 106 -11.59 4.70 -1.93
C THR A 106 -10.33 4.43 -2.75
N ILE A 107 -9.67 5.48 -3.19
CA ILE A 107 -8.49 5.43 -4.07
C ILE A 107 -7.34 6.14 -3.40
N LEU A 108 -6.22 5.42 -3.25
CA LEU A 108 -4.95 5.92 -2.74
C LEU A 108 -3.89 5.86 -3.84
N LEU A 109 -3.16 6.94 -4.02
CA LEU A 109 -1.95 7.00 -4.84
C LEU A 109 -0.75 7.33 -3.96
N THR A 110 0.35 6.57 -4.09
CA THR A 110 1.65 7.02 -3.58
C THR A 110 2.51 7.39 -4.76
N THR A 111 3.03 8.60 -4.79
CA THR A 111 3.83 9.17 -5.88
C THR A 111 5.16 9.70 -5.36
N ASN A 112 6.19 9.66 -6.18
CA ASN A 112 7.47 10.31 -5.93
C ASN A 112 7.41 11.83 -6.16
N GLY A 113 6.31 12.34 -6.74
CA GLY A 113 6.04 13.75 -6.94
C GLY A 113 6.67 14.40 -8.16
N THR A 114 7.60 13.74 -8.85
CA THR A 114 8.37 14.34 -9.97
C THR A 114 7.51 14.85 -11.11
N VAL A 115 6.36 14.23 -11.34
CA VAL A 115 5.42 14.63 -12.40
C VAL A 115 4.11 15.17 -11.83
N LEU A 116 4.02 15.36 -10.52
CA LEU A 116 2.76 15.74 -9.85
C LEU A 116 2.20 17.07 -10.35
N ASN A 117 3.06 18.06 -10.66
CA ASN A 117 2.64 19.34 -11.24
C ASN A 117 1.82 19.17 -12.53
N LYS A 118 2.17 18.18 -13.37
CA LYS A 118 1.46 17.91 -14.63
C LYS A 118 0.06 17.32 -14.41
N PHE A 119 -0.20 16.75 -13.25
CA PHE A 119 -1.46 16.10 -12.91
C PHE A 119 -2.30 16.88 -11.91
N ALA A 120 -1.79 17.93 -11.30
CA ALA A 120 -2.40 18.60 -10.16
C ALA A 120 -3.87 18.97 -10.42
N ARG A 121 -4.16 19.71 -11.50
CA ARG A 121 -5.52 20.10 -11.85
C ARG A 121 -6.45 18.90 -12.06
N ARG A 122 -6.01 17.89 -12.84
CA ARG A 122 -6.79 16.67 -13.09
C ARG A 122 -7.07 15.89 -11.81
N LEU A 123 -6.12 15.86 -10.87
CA LEU A 123 -6.27 15.21 -9.58
C LEU A 123 -7.22 15.96 -8.66
N LEU A 124 -7.25 17.30 -8.70
CA LEU A 124 -8.25 18.09 -7.97
C LEU A 124 -9.68 17.85 -8.48
N GLU A 125 -9.83 17.74 -9.80
CA GLU A 125 -11.11 17.46 -10.46
C GLU A 125 -11.54 16.00 -10.35
N SER A 126 -10.58 15.08 -10.12
CA SER A 126 -10.85 13.67 -9.93
C SER A 126 -11.42 13.38 -8.54
N ARG A 127 -11.92 12.17 -8.39
CA ARG A 127 -12.44 11.66 -7.10
C ARG A 127 -11.43 10.79 -6.36
N VAL A 128 -10.13 11.05 -6.57
CA VAL A 128 -9.10 10.38 -5.76
C VAL A 128 -9.22 10.84 -4.31
N ASP A 129 -9.14 9.91 -3.38
CA ASP A 129 -9.42 10.19 -1.97
C ASP A 129 -8.17 10.61 -1.23
N ARG A 130 -7.01 10.07 -1.62
CA ARG A 130 -5.73 10.41 -0.99
C ARG A 130 -4.55 10.27 -1.92
N ILE A 131 -3.64 11.22 -1.79
CA ILE A 131 -2.33 11.19 -2.43
C ILE A 131 -1.28 11.19 -1.34
N ILE A 132 -0.35 10.23 -1.38
CA ILE A 132 0.85 10.23 -0.55
C ILE A 132 2.00 10.67 -1.44
N TRP A 133 2.47 11.88 -1.21
CA TRP A 133 3.74 12.28 -1.77
C TRP A 133 4.86 11.72 -0.89
N SER A 134 5.56 10.74 -1.42
CA SER A 134 6.72 10.17 -0.75
C SER A 134 7.94 10.99 -1.11
N TRP A 135 8.43 11.78 -0.16
CA TRP A 135 9.59 12.64 -0.35
C TRP A 135 10.79 11.84 -0.86
N ARG A 136 11.54 12.42 -1.79
CA ARG A 136 12.76 11.88 -2.36
C ARG A 136 13.79 12.99 -2.46
N ARG A 137 15.06 12.65 -2.52
CA ARG A 137 16.20 13.59 -2.57
C ARG A 137 16.23 14.55 -3.77
N LEU A 138 15.13 14.78 -4.41
CA LEU A 138 15.03 15.71 -5.54
C LEU A 138 14.43 17.03 -5.07
N PRO A 139 15.02 18.17 -5.45
CA PRO A 139 14.37 19.45 -5.27
C PRO A 139 13.05 19.41 -6.03
N THR A 140 11.95 19.50 -5.34
CA THR A 140 10.63 19.50 -5.94
C THR A 140 10.00 20.86 -5.68
N GLU A 141 10.01 21.70 -6.70
CA GLU A 141 9.21 22.92 -6.69
C GLU A 141 7.80 22.57 -7.15
N PHE A 142 6.87 22.70 -6.24
CA PHE A 142 5.47 22.46 -6.52
C PHE A 142 4.78 23.77 -6.95
N SER A 143 3.95 23.67 -7.99
CA SER A 143 3.04 24.75 -8.35
C SER A 143 2.02 25.01 -7.23
N SER A 144 1.38 26.18 -7.25
CA SER A 144 0.30 26.51 -6.32
C SER A 144 -0.82 25.47 -6.33
N GLU A 145 -1.18 24.97 -7.52
CA GLU A 145 -2.18 23.92 -7.70
C GLU A 145 -1.75 22.59 -7.07
N THR A 146 -0.49 22.21 -7.23
CA THR A 146 0.05 21.00 -6.59
C THR A 146 0.05 21.14 -5.07
N MET A 147 0.42 22.29 -4.55
CA MET A 147 0.34 22.56 -3.13
C MET A 147 -1.11 22.50 -2.60
N GLU A 148 -2.08 22.94 -3.40
CA GLU A 148 -3.50 22.80 -3.08
C GLU A 148 -3.92 21.33 -3.04
N VAL A 149 -3.53 20.51 -4.01
CA VAL A 149 -3.74 19.03 -3.99
C VAL A 149 -3.22 18.44 -2.70
N LEU A 150 -1.97 18.73 -2.37
CA LEU A 150 -1.33 18.18 -1.16
C LEU A 150 -2.04 18.65 0.12
N LYS A 151 -2.43 19.91 0.21
CA LYS A 151 -3.17 20.44 1.36
C LYS A 151 -4.57 19.85 1.47
N ARG A 152 -5.25 19.59 0.37
CA ARG A 152 -6.63 19.14 0.34
C ARG A 152 -6.76 17.64 0.57
N ILE A 153 -6.05 16.82 -0.19
CA ILE A 153 -6.14 15.36 -0.19
C ILE A 153 -4.80 14.66 0.01
N GLY A 154 -3.71 15.41 0.14
CA GLY A 154 -2.35 14.88 0.22
C GLY A 154 -1.92 14.55 1.64
N MET A 155 -0.86 13.77 1.69
CA MET A 155 -0.04 13.46 2.86
C MET A 155 1.42 13.44 2.41
N VAL A 156 2.32 13.94 3.24
CA VAL A 156 3.77 13.84 3.00
C VAL A 156 4.28 12.61 3.72
N ARG A 157 4.98 11.73 3.03
CA ARG A 157 5.71 10.61 3.64
C ARG A 157 7.19 10.95 3.69
N ILE A 158 7.73 10.93 4.88
CA ILE A 158 9.14 11.16 5.18
C ILE A 158 9.77 9.82 5.57
N LEU A 159 10.90 9.48 4.93
CA LEU A 159 11.72 8.33 5.32
C LEU A 159 12.90 8.85 6.13
N ILE A 160 13.01 8.43 7.39
CA ILE A 160 13.97 8.99 8.35
C ILE A 160 15.39 8.90 7.83
N GLU A 161 15.78 7.76 7.27
CA GLU A 161 17.15 7.47 6.83
C GLU A 161 17.53 8.19 5.53
N GLU A 162 16.54 8.69 4.79
CA GLU A 162 16.73 9.28 3.47
C GLU A 162 16.53 10.79 3.45
N THR A 163 15.87 11.34 4.47
CA THR A 163 15.46 12.75 4.46
C THR A 163 16.44 13.60 5.24
N PRO A 164 17.12 14.58 4.61
CA PRO A 164 17.99 15.53 5.31
C PRO A 164 17.25 16.27 6.42
N LYS A 165 17.96 16.65 7.48
CA LYS A 165 17.36 17.29 8.65
C LYS A 165 16.54 18.53 8.30
N GLU A 166 17.02 19.38 7.41
CA GLU A 166 16.33 20.61 6.97
C GLU A 166 14.99 20.31 6.27
N GLU A 167 14.99 19.32 5.38
CA GLU A 167 13.77 18.88 4.71
C GLU A 167 12.81 18.17 5.68
N PHE A 168 13.35 17.41 6.63
CA PHE A 168 12.54 16.83 7.70
C PHE A 168 11.85 17.92 8.53
N GLU A 169 12.59 18.94 8.98
CA GLU A 169 12.02 20.05 9.74
C GLU A 169 10.99 20.85 8.95
N ARG A 170 11.24 21.04 7.65
CA ARG A 170 10.31 21.70 6.72
C ARG A 170 9.01 20.95 6.59
N TRP A 171 9.06 19.68 6.25
CA TRP A 171 7.89 18.88 5.89
C TRP A 171 7.18 18.25 7.08
N SER A 172 7.86 18.07 8.22
CA SER A 172 7.21 17.61 9.46
C SER A 172 6.11 18.57 9.95
N LYS A 173 6.16 19.84 9.54
CA LYS A 173 5.14 20.85 9.83
C LYS A 173 3.93 20.79 8.90
N PHE A 174 3.96 19.93 7.88
CA PHE A 174 2.83 19.78 6.97
C PHE A 174 1.60 19.20 7.69
N PRO A 175 0.35 19.60 7.34
CA PRO A 175 -0.85 19.19 8.08
C PRO A 175 -1.07 17.67 8.22
N ARG A 176 -0.56 16.89 7.26
CA ARG A 176 -0.63 15.43 7.29
C ARG A 176 0.72 14.86 6.88
N VAL A 177 1.41 14.31 7.86
CA VAL A 177 2.75 13.71 7.69
C VAL A 177 2.74 12.28 8.19
N GLU A 178 3.38 11.41 7.46
CA GLU A 178 3.73 10.07 7.85
C GLU A 178 5.26 9.96 7.90
N VAL A 179 5.78 9.66 9.07
CA VAL A 179 7.22 9.42 9.28
C VAL A 179 7.44 7.92 9.38
N LYS A 180 8.34 7.39 8.58
CA LYS A 180 8.65 5.96 8.51
C LYS A 180 10.13 5.68 8.45
N HIS A 181 10.48 4.48 8.90
CA HIS A 181 11.75 3.84 8.59
C HIS A 181 11.69 3.14 7.21
N LEU A 182 12.87 2.94 6.62
CA LEU A 182 13.00 2.13 5.42
C LEU A 182 12.60 0.67 5.71
N HIS A 183 12.03 0.05 4.71
CA HIS A 183 11.68 -1.37 4.76
C HIS A 183 12.79 -2.19 4.11
N ASN A 184 13.05 -3.38 4.67
CA ASN A 184 13.94 -4.35 4.05
C ASN A 184 13.24 -5.26 3.02
N TYR A 185 11.95 -5.03 2.78
CA TYR A 185 11.13 -5.78 1.82
C TYR A 185 11.28 -7.31 1.98
N GLY A 186 11.11 -7.79 3.22
CA GLY A 186 11.26 -9.20 3.52
C GLY A 186 12.71 -9.72 3.43
N GLY A 187 13.69 -8.87 3.67
CA GLY A 187 15.11 -9.20 3.57
C GLY A 187 15.66 -9.10 2.14
N GLN A 188 14.88 -8.59 1.17
CA GLN A 188 15.34 -8.41 -0.22
C GLN A 188 16.26 -7.19 -0.40
N ILE A 189 16.32 -6.30 0.59
CA ILE A 189 17.28 -5.19 0.68
C ILE A 189 18.05 -5.30 1.98
N ASP A 190 19.36 -5.13 1.89
CA ASP A 190 20.19 -4.93 3.07
C ASP A 190 19.98 -3.51 3.60
N THR A 191 19.37 -3.43 4.77
CA THR A 191 19.10 -2.17 5.48
C THR A 191 20.10 -1.90 6.60
N THR A 192 21.11 -2.75 6.80
CA THR A 192 22.11 -2.59 7.85
C THR A 192 22.94 -1.33 7.69
N LYS A 193 23.20 -0.89 6.44
CA LYS A 193 23.87 0.37 6.13
C LYS A 193 23.13 1.62 6.62
N TRP A 194 21.85 1.51 6.94
CA TRP A 194 21.05 2.56 7.60
C TRP A 194 20.81 2.28 9.09
N GLY A 195 21.52 1.29 9.67
CA GLY A 195 21.35 0.89 11.06
C GLY A 195 20.04 0.18 11.37
N LEU A 196 19.36 -0.35 10.34
CA LEU A 196 18.09 -1.05 10.51
C LEU A 196 18.32 -2.56 10.42
N GLU A 197 18.18 -3.23 11.55
CA GLU A 197 18.29 -4.67 11.62
C GLU A 197 16.98 -5.37 11.22
N SER A 198 17.10 -6.60 10.70
CA SER A 198 15.96 -7.51 10.59
C SER A 198 15.46 -7.85 12.00
N SER A 199 14.15 -7.91 12.19
CA SER A 199 13.65 -8.17 13.53
C SER A 199 13.67 -9.64 13.83
N ASN A 200 14.51 -10.03 14.81
CA ASN A 200 14.50 -11.32 15.44
C ASN A 200 13.68 -11.20 16.75
N GLY A 201 12.58 -11.87 16.90
CA GLY A 201 11.78 -11.86 18.12
C GLY A 201 10.32 -12.23 17.90
N ASP A 202 9.54 -12.25 18.98
CA ASP A 202 8.12 -12.52 18.94
C ASP A 202 7.40 -11.56 18.00
N ARG A 203 6.63 -12.13 17.10
CA ARG A 203 5.93 -11.38 16.06
C ARG A 203 4.43 -11.51 16.25
N TYR A 204 3.75 -10.39 16.10
CA TYR A 204 2.31 -10.43 15.89
C TYR A 204 2.00 -10.90 14.46
N PRO A 205 0.84 -11.53 14.24
CA PRO A 205 0.39 -11.83 12.88
C PRO A 205 0.40 -10.60 12.00
N CYS A 206 0.97 -10.73 10.79
CA CYS A 206 1.06 -9.61 9.86
C CYS A 206 -0.30 -9.25 9.28
N TYR A 207 -0.75 -8.02 9.44
CA TYR A 207 -2.06 -7.55 8.94
C TYR A 207 -2.26 -7.71 7.43
N HIS A 208 -1.20 -7.66 6.63
CA HIS A 208 -1.33 -7.80 5.18
C HIS A 208 -2.07 -9.06 4.76
N LEU A 209 -1.85 -10.17 5.47
CA LEU A 209 -2.52 -11.44 5.18
C LEU A 209 -4.04 -11.39 5.42
N TRP A 210 -4.54 -10.41 6.16
CA TRP A 210 -5.96 -10.24 6.47
C TRP A 210 -6.59 -9.01 5.83
N LEU A 211 -5.79 -8.10 5.26
CA LEU A 211 -6.30 -6.84 4.75
C LEU A 211 -6.11 -6.65 3.25
N ALA A 212 -4.96 -7.05 2.69
CA ALA A 212 -4.58 -6.57 1.38
C ALA A 212 -3.65 -7.51 0.60
N PRO A 213 -4.13 -8.19 -0.43
CA PRO A 213 -3.30 -8.78 -1.46
C PRO A 213 -2.66 -7.70 -2.34
N ALA A 214 -1.62 -8.05 -3.06
CA ALA A 214 -1.01 -7.20 -4.06
C ALA A 214 -1.05 -7.88 -5.44
N ILE A 215 -1.50 -7.13 -6.44
CA ILE A 215 -1.58 -7.56 -7.84
C ILE A 215 -0.57 -6.74 -8.60
N ARG A 216 0.36 -7.43 -9.25
CA ARG A 216 1.42 -6.82 -10.05
C ARG A 216 0.89 -6.42 -11.43
N TRP A 217 1.64 -5.59 -12.12
CA TRP A 217 1.31 -5.08 -13.46
C TRP A 217 1.01 -6.19 -14.49
N ASN A 218 1.60 -7.37 -14.34
CA ASN A 218 1.41 -8.55 -15.21
C ASN A 218 0.28 -9.49 -14.76
N GLY A 219 -0.47 -9.11 -13.72
CA GLY A 219 -1.55 -9.90 -13.13
C GLY A 219 -1.10 -10.89 -12.05
N ASP A 220 0.20 -11.03 -11.79
CA ASP A 220 0.66 -11.89 -10.71
C ASP A 220 0.18 -11.37 -9.35
N VAL A 221 -0.38 -12.25 -8.55
CA VAL A 221 -0.87 -11.94 -7.20
C VAL A 221 0.14 -12.45 -6.19
N THR A 222 0.53 -11.58 -5.27
CA THR A 222 1.46 -11.88 -4.18
C THR A 222 0.79 -11.71 -2.83
N ILE A 223 1.32 -12.37 -1.82
CA ILE A 223 0.77 -12.33 -0.45
C ILE A 223 0.90 -10.94 0.19
N CYS A 224 1.80 -10.09 -0.32
CA CYS A 224 2.17 -8.84 0.32
C CYS A 224 2.64 -7.79 -0.68
N CYS A 225 2.35 -6.52 -0.39
CA CYS A 225 2.86 -5.38 -1.15
C CYS A 225 4.37 -5.14 -0.98
N ASN A 226 5.04 -5.83 -0.05
CA ASN A 226 6.49 -5.78 0.15
C ASN A 226 7.25 -6.90 -0.57
N ASP A 227 6.63 -7.53 -1.57
CA ASP A 227 7.25 -8.54 -2.43
C ASP A 227 7.52 -8.00 -3.84
N PRO A 228 8.60 -7.23 -4.03
CA PRO A 228 8.91 -6.58 -5.31
C PRO A 228 9.26 -7.58 -6.43
N LYS A 229 9.80 -8.73 -6.08
CA LYS A 229 10.22 -9.75 -7.05
C LYS A 229 9.13 -10.77 -7.35
N GLY A 230 8.02 -10.76 -6.59
CA GLY A 230 6.98 -11.78 -6.72
C GLY A 230 7.45 -13.15 -6.24
N SER A 231 8.37 -13.20 -5.27
CA SER A 231 8.91 -14.45 -4.72
C SER A 231 7.85 -15.31 -4.02
N GLU A 232 6.83 -14.66 -3.48
CA GLU A 232 5.66 -15.29 -2.87
C GLU A 232 4.41 -15.13 -3.77
N ARG A 233 4.60 -15.34 -5.08
CA ARG A 233 3.50 -15.38 -6.03
C ARG A 233 2.57 -16.56 -5.74
N VAL A 234 1.28 -16.30 -5.65
CA VAL A 234 0.25 -17.29 -5.34
C VAL A 234 -0.59 -17.69 -6.54
N GLY A 235 -0.51 -16.94 -7.63
CA GLY A 235 -1.20 -17.18 -8.89
C GLY A 235 -1.13 -15.97 -9.80
N SER A 236 -1.80 -16.05 -10.95
CA SER A 236 -1.94 -14.92 -11.88
C SER A 236 -3.42 -14.71 -12.17
N TYR A 237 -3.87 -13.48 -12.03
CA TYR A 237 -5.26 -13.09 -12.24
C TYR A 237 -5.77 -13.48 -13.64
N GLY A 238 -6.94 -14.11 -13.68
CA GLY A 238 -7.58 -14.55 -14.91
C GLY A 238 -7.00 -15.80 -15.55
N LYS A 239 -5.90 -16.38 -15.00
CA LYS A 239 -5.33 -17.64 -15.50
C LYS A 239 -5.83 -18.81 -14.64
N ASP A 240 -6.12 -19.94 -15.29
CA ASP A 240 -6.51 -21.21 -14.65
C ASP A 240 -7.66 -21.03 -13.61
N GLY A 241 -8.58 -20.11 -13.86
CA GLY A 241 -9.69 -19.81 -12.96
C GLY A 241 -9.28 -19.04 -11.69
N PHE A 242 -8.04 -18.54 -11.63
CA PHE A 242 -7.55 -17.77 -10.49
C PHE A 242 -8.21 -16.38 -10.43
N SER A 243 -8.75 -16.05 -9.26
CA SER A 243 -9.33 -14.74 -8.95
C SER A 243 -8.92 -14.28 -7.56
N ILE A 244 -9.20 -13.03 -7.21
CA ILE A 244 -8.93 -12.51 -5.86
C ILE A 244 -9.76 -13.27 -4.83
N GLY A 245 -11.01 -13.56 -5.13
CA GLY A 245 -11.90 -14.29 -4.23
C GLY A 245 -11.43 -15.72 -3.96
N THR A 246 -11.04 -16.47 -5.01
CA THR A 246 -10.52 -17.84 -4.86
C THR A 246 -9.22 -17.87 -4.06
N TYR A 247 -8.34 -16.88 -4.24
CA TYR A 247 -7.15 -16.74 -3.41
C TYR A 247 -7.49 -16.41 -1.96
N TRP A 248 -8.39 -15.41 -1.75
CA TRP A 248 -8.68 -14.87 -0.42
C TRP A 248 -9.29 -15.89 0.54
N THR A 249 -10.16 -16.74 0.01
CA THR A 249 -10.82 -17.84 0.74
C THR A 249 -10.09 -19.18 0.63
N GLY A 250 -9.02 -19.23 -0.15
CA GLY A 250 -8.31 -20.46 -0.47
C GLY A 250 -7.44 -21.02 0.66
N ASN A 251 -7.15 -22.31 0.58
CA ASN A 251 -6.36 -23.05 1.58
C ASN A 251 -4.93 -22.52 1.74
N HIS A 252 -4.34 -21.95 0.68
CA HIS A 252 -2.98 -21.42 0.75
C HIS A 252 -2.91 -20.25 1.75
N LEU A 253 -3.79 -19.26 1.60
CA LEU A 253 -3.83 -18.10 2.49
C LEU A 253 -4.29 -18.49 3.90
N ALA A 254 -5.20 -19.44 4.02
CA ALA A 254 -5.63 -19.97 5.32
C ALA A 254 -4.44 -20.57 6.09
N ARG A 255 -3.60 -21.40 5.45
CA ARG A 255 -2.37 -21.93 6.06
C ARG A 255 -1.38 -20.85 6.46
N LEU A 256 -1.16 -19.85 5.61
CA LEU A 256 -0.28 -18.72 5.94
C LEU A 256 -0.79 -17.94 7.17
N ARG A 257 -2.08 -17.67 7.23
CA ARG A 257 -2.70 -17.01 8.39
C ARG A 257 -2.49 -17.85 9.67
N THR A 258 -2.71 -19.15 9.60
CA THR A 258 -2.49 -20.06 10.74
C THR A 258 -1.03 -20.05 11.19
N SER A 259 -0.08 -20.14 10.25
CA SER A 259 1.35 -20.12 10.60
C SER A 259 1.76 -18.80 11.28
N HIS A 260 1.26 -17.66 10.78
CA HIS A 260 1.49 -16.37 11.43
C HIS A 260 0.86 -16.27 12.83
N MET A 261 -0.31 -16.88 13.03
CA MET A 261 -0.96 -16.92 14.34
C MET A 261 -0.19 -17.78 15.35
N ASN A 262 0.53 -18.80 14.87
CA ASN A 262 1.36 -19.67 15.69
C ASN A 262 2.81 -19.17 15.82
N ASN A 263 3.13 -18.01 15.29
CA ASN A 263 4.50 -17.48 15.19
C ASN A 263 5.47 -18.37 14.37
N GLU A 264 4.93 -19.14 13.43
CA GLU A 264 5.66 -20.02 12.52
C GLU A 264 5.82 -19.38 11.14
N VAL A 265 6.42 -18.20 11.09
CA VAL A 265 6.59 -17.46 9.82
C VAL A 265 7.61 -18.13 8.91
N LYS A 266 7.36 -18.09 7.59
CA LYS A 266 8.20 -18.71 6.56
C LYS A 266 8.43 -17.74 5.39
N GLY A 267 9.35 -18.10 4.51
CA GLY A 267 9.63 -17.38 3.26
C GLY A 267 10.00 -15.92 3.50
N LEU A 268 9.44 -15.05 2.70
CA LEU A 268 9.64 -13.58 2.75
C LEU A 268 9.41 -12.98 4.15
N CYS A 269 8.52 -13.58 4.92
CA CYS A 269 8.13 -13.03 6.22
C CYS A 269 9.20 -13.24 7.31
N VAL A 270 10.13 -14.17 7.15
CA VAL A 270 11.16 -14.49 8.18
C VAL A 270 12.03 -13.28 8.49
N GLY A 271 12.59 -12.65 7.47
CA GLY A 271 13.47 -11.48 7.60
C GLY A 271 12.75 -10.13 7.58
N CYS A 272 11.43 -10.09 7.46
CA CYS A 272 10.68 -8.86 7.24
C CYS A 272 10.70 -7.95 8.47
N ASN A 273 11.09 -6.67 8.30
CA ASN A 273 11.02 -5.66 9.35
C ASN A 273 9.73 -4.80 9.30
N SER A 274 8.89 -4.99 8.27
CA SER A 274 7.68 -4.18 8.08
C SER A 274 6.53 -4.53 9.01
N TYR A 275 6.50 -5.69 9.61
CA TYR A 275 5.37 -6.15 10.43
C TYR A 275 5.14 -5.29 11.69
N LYS A 276 6.14 -4.53 12.12
CA LYS A 276 6.04 -3.58 13.24
C LYS A 276 5.36 -2.25 12.87
N ALA A 277 5.24 -1.96 11.58
CA ALA A 277 4.92 -0.63 11.09
C ALA A 277 3.43 -0.38 10.83
N TYR A 278 2.54 -1.33 11.15
CA TYR A 278 1.16 -1.25 10.70
C TYR A 278 0.13 -1.27 11.82
N PRO A 279 -0.46 -0.16 12.11
CA PRO A 279 -1.90 0.03 12.01
C PRO A 279 -2.35 1.38 11.42
N ASP A 280 -1.45 2.36 11.31
CA ASP A 280 -1.89 3.75 11.16
C ASP A 280 -2.40 4.11 9.77
N ILE A 281 -1.93 3.46 8.70
CA ILE A 281 -2.33 3.80 7.33
C ILE A 281 -3.76 3.38 7.04
N PHE A 282 -4.17 2.20 7.48
CA PHE A 282 -5.48 1.66 7.14
C PHE A 282 -6.61 2.22 8.00
N PHE A 283 -6.33 2.62 9.25
CA PHE A 283 -7.34 3.12 10.17
C PHE A 283 -7.64 4.61 10.02
N ASN A 284 -6.75 5.39 9.40
CA ASN A 284 -7.00 6.80 9.13
C ASN A 284 -8.02 7.05 7.99
N PHE A 285 -8.35 6.03 7.20
CA PHE A 285 -9.36 6.15 6.13
C PHE A 285 -10.81 6.20 6.64
N GLN A 286 -11.08 5.71 7.84
CA GLN A 286 -12.45 5.65 8.39
C GLN A 286 -12.89 6.91 9.14
N LYS A 287 -12.03 7.92 9.29
CA LYS A 287 -12.33 9.13 10.10
C LYS A 287 -13.10 10.23 9.38
N LYS A 288 -13.72 9.99 8.24
CA LYS A 288 -14.44 11.05 7.49
C LYS A 288 -15.96 10.91 7.42
N ASP A 289 -16.57 10.02 8.16
CA ASP A 289 -18.04 9.92 8.18
C ASP A 289 -18.67 10.59 9.41
N GLY A 290 -18.09 11.66 9.87
CA GLY A 290 -18.58 12.50 10.95
C GLY A 290 -18.71 13.96 10.54
N HIS A 291 -19.46 14.25 9.49
CA HIS A 291 -20.02 15.58 9.28
C HIS A 291 -21.54 15.48 9.26
N LYS A 292 -22.10 15.93 10.41
CA LYS A 292 -23.36 16.66 10.36
C LYS A 292 -23.15 17.94 9.59
#